data_7bf7a61b8d1f9222e2ca68048b781f12
#
_entry.id   7bf7a61b8d1f9222e2ca68048b781f12
#
_cell.length_a   1.000
_cell.length_b   1.000
_cell.length_c   1.000
_cell.angle_alpha   90.00
_cell.angle_beta   90.00
_cell.angle_gamma   90.00
#
_symmetry.space_group_name_H-M   'P 1'
#
loop_
_entity.id
_entity.type
_entity.pdbx_description
1 polymer ?
#
loop_
_entity_poly.entity_id
_entity_poly.type
_entity_poly.pdbx_seq_one_letter_code
_entity_poly.pdbx_strand_id
1 'polypeptide(L)'
;MLPPAPSATWTFIDGDWHAGNVPLMGARTHAVWLGSSVFDGARAFEGVTPDLDLHFARVNASAATMYLKPVAPVERWLELCADGIKRFDKDTPLYIRPMYWAEGSGKLLVAPDPETTRWCLTLYEAPMRPPEGSAVTLSPFR
;
A
#
# COMPACT_ATOMS: atom_id res chain seq x y z
N MET A 1 16.85 -13.79 -4.77
CA MET A 1 16.80 -12.44 -5.40
C MET A 1 15.39 -12.20 -5.88
N LEU A 2 14.78 -11.08 -5.53
CA LEU A 2 13.46 -10.72 -6.08
C LEU A 2 13.62 -10.35 -7.56
N PRO A 3 12.61 -10.66 -8.41
CA PRO A 3 12.60 -10.16 -9.78
C PRO A 3 12.57 -8.62 -9.77
N PRO A 4 13.10 -7.96 -10.81
CA PRO A 4 12.99 -6.51 -10.92
C PRO A 4 11.52 -6.09 -10.92
N ALA A 5 11.25 -4.89 -10.41
CA ALA A 5 9.92 -4.31 -10.47
C ALA A 5 9.49 -4.17 -11.96
N PRO A 6 8.22 -4.45 -12.29
CA PRO A 6 7.74 -4.37 -13.68
C PRO A 6 7.67 -2.94 -14.22
N SER A 7 7.75 -1.93 -13.38
CA SER A 7 7.80 -0.52 -13.72
C SER A 7 8.61 0.28 -12.69
N ALA A 8 8.91 1.54 -12.98
CA ALA A 8 9.57 2.42 -12.02
C ALA A 8 8.77 2.44 -10.72
N THR A 9 9.45 2.16 -9.61
CA THR A 9 8.83 1.97 -8.29
C THR A 9 9.68 2.63 -7.22
N TRP A 10 9.02 3.28 -6.25
CA TRP A 10 9.62 3.77 -5.02
C TRP A 10 8.79 3.32 -3.82
N THR A 11 9.46 2.83 -2.80
CA THR A 11 8.82 2.36 -1.56
C THR A 11 9.40 3.09 -0.36
N PHE A 12 8.54 3.77 0.40
CA PHE A 12 8.88 4.32 1.71
C PHE A 12 8.62 3.26 2.77
N ILE A 13 9.65 2.92 3.51
CA ILE A 13 9.60 1.96 4.63
C ILE A 13 10.74 2.28 5.62
N ASP A 14 10.48 2.07 6.91
CA ASP A 14 11.46 2.26 8.00
C ASP A 14 12.13 3.65 8.02
N GLY A 15 11.40 4.67 7.58
CA GLY A 15 11.83 6.06 7.61
C GLY A 15 12.46 6.58 6.33
N ASP A 16 12.76 5.72 5.34
CA ASP A 16 13.46 6.06 4.13
C ASP A 16 12.77 5.61 2.85
N TRP A 17 13.09 6.29 1.73
CA TRP A 17 12.70 5.90 0.39
C TRP A 17 13.71 4.95 -0.25
N HIS A 18 13.22 3.84 -0.77
CA HIS A 18 14.00 2.84 -1.50
C HIS A 18 13.50 2.67 -2.92
N ALA A 19 14.42 2.65 -3.88
CA ALA A 19 14.07 2.36 -5.26
C ALA A 19 13.71 0.88 -5.44
N GLY A 20 12.65 0.61 -6.20
CA GLY A 20 12.24 -0.72 -6.59
C GLY A 20 11.24 -1.40 -5.64
N ASN A 21 11.00 -2.66 -5.91
CA ASN A 21 10.13 -3.52 -5.12
C ASN A 21 10.91 -4.14 -3.98
N VAL A 22 10.86 -3.50 -2.80
CA VAL A 22 11.61 -3.94 -1.60
C VAL A 22 10.96 -5.15 -0.93
N PRO A 23 11.74 -6.09 -0.38
CA PRO A 23 11.21 -7.15 0.48
C PRO A 23 10.59 -6.57 1.75
N LEU A 24 9.30 -6.84 1.97
CA LEU A 24 8.57 -6.30 3.13
C LEU A 24 8.36 -7.34 4.23
N MET A 25 8.21 -8.60 3.88
CA MET A 25 7.73 -9.65 4.79
C MET A 25 8.58 -10.91 4.70
N GLY A 26 8.82 -11.53 5.85
CA GLY A 26 9.45 -12.84 5.94
C GLY A 26 8.43 -13.98 6.02
N ALA A 27 8.88 -15.22 5.87
CA ALA A 27 8.00 -16.39 5.89
C ALA A 27 7.22 -16.57 7.22
N ARG A 28 7.69 -15.99 8.31
CA ARG A 28 7.01 -16.03 9.62
C ARG A 28 6.19 -14.79 9.94
N THR A 29 6.18 -13.78 9.07
CA THR A 29 5.34 -12.59 9.25
C THR A 29 3.88 -13.01 9.29
N HIS A 30 3.14 -12.58 10.32
CA HIS A 30 1.75 -12.97 10.56
C HIS A 30 0.86 -12.72 9.34
N ALA A 31 1.08 -11.61 8.65
CA ALA A 31 0.34 -11.27 7.43
C ALA A 31 0.52 -12.27 6.28
N VAL A 32 1.65 -12.98 6.22
CA VAL A 32 1.94 -13.93 5.12
C VAL A 32 1.10 -15.21 5.23
N TRP A 33 0.85 -15.67 6.43
CA TRP A 33 0.13 -16.93 6.63
C TRP A 33 -1.30 -16.76 7.17
N LEU A 34 -1.64 -15.63 7.78
CA LEU A 34 -3.00 -15.35 8.28
C LEU A 34 -3.66 -14.12 7.66
N GLY A 35 -3.03 -13.49 6.67
CA GLY A 35 -3.66 -12.44 5.88
C GLY A 35 -3.91 -11.12 6.63
N SER A 36 -3.21 -10.86 7.74
CA SER A 36 -3.37 -9.64 8.54
C SER A 36 -2.70 -8.43 7.89
N SER A 37 -3.15 -8.08 6.72
CA SER A 37 -2.69 -6.90 5.98
C SER A 37 -3.86 -6.17 5.34
N VAL A 38 -3.75 -4.87 5.22
CA VAL A 38 -4.68 -4.01 4.50
C VAL A 38 -3.92 -3.04 3.62
N PHE A 39 -4.52 -2.65 2.52
CA PHE A 39 -4.01 -1.58 1.65
C PHE A 39 -5.16 -0.77 1.09
N ASP A 40 -4.83 0.38 0.53
CA ASP A 40 -5.74 1.15 -0.31
C ASP A 40 -5.04 1.50 -1.63
N GLY A 41 -5.80 1.91 -2.62
CA GLY A 41 -5.30 2.25 -3.93
C GLY A 41 -5.76 3.62 -4.39
N ALA A 42 -4.83 4.56 -4.52
CA ALA A 42 -5.06 5.88 -5.10
C ALA A 42 -4.26 6.06 -6.39
N ARG A 43 -4.51 7.16 -7.08
CA ARG A 43 -3.84 7.49 -8.35
C ARG A 43 -3.29 8.91 -8.32
N ALA A 44 -2.18 9.11 -9.05
CA ALA A 44 -1.73 10.42 -9.47
C ALA A 44 -1.63 10.43 -11.00
N PHE A 45 -2.16 11.44 -11.66
CA PHE A 45 -2.09 11.61 -13.10
C PHE A 45 -2.41 13.07 -13.46
N GLU A 46 -1.81 13.58 -14.51
CA GLU A 46 -2.07 14.95 -15.00
C GLU A 46 -1.93 16.04 -13.91
N GLY A 47 -1.02 15.81 -12.95
CA GLY A 47 -0.78 16.75 -11.84
C GLY A 47 -1.82 16.73 -10.72
N VAL A 48 -2.78 15.79 -10.73
CA VAL A 48 -3.82 15.66 -9.70
C VAL A 48 -3.74 14.32 -8.96
N THR A 49 -4.25 14.31 -7.73
CA THR A 49 -4.36 13.13 -6.87
C THR A 49 -5.77 13.09 -6.28
N PRO A 50 -6.78 12.61 -7.03
CA PRO A 50 -8.17 12.64 -6.60
C PRO A 50 -8.39 11.94 -5.26
N ASP A 51 -9.12 12.58 -4.34
CA ASP A 51 -9.59 12.03 -3.06
C ASP A 51 -8.50 11.34 -2.21
N LEU A 52 -7.25 11.81 -2.34
CA LEU A 52 -6.09 11.16 -1.73
C LEU A 52 -6.20 11.09 -0.20
N ASP A 53 -6.73 12.13 0.43
CA ASP A 53 -7.02 12.19 1.86
C ASP A 53 -8.06 11.14 2.30
N LEU A 54 -9.09 10.91 1.49
CA LEU A 54 -10.11 9.89 1.74
C LEU A 54 -9.54 8.48 1.61
N HIS A 55 -8.64 8.25 0.65
CA HIS A 55 -7.91 6.98 0.53
C HIS A 55 -7.05 6.69 1.77
N PHE A 56 -6.33 7.69 2.26
CA PHE A 56 -5.52 7.53 3.47
C PHE A 56 -6.35 7.37 4.75
N ALA A 57 -7.46 8.09 4.86
CA ALA A 57 -8.41 7.88 5.95
C ALA A 57 -8.99 6.46 5.93
N ARG A 58 -9.32 5.94 4.73
CA ARG A 58 -9.89 4.61 4.58
C ARG A 58 -8.89 3.49 4.91
N VAL A 59 -7.63 3.59 4.51
CA VAL A 59 -6.62 2.59 4.90
C VAL A 59 -6.42 2.56 6.42
N ASN A 60 -6.45 3.71 7.09
CA ASN A 60 -6.37 3.80 8.54
C ASN A 60 -7.59 3.14 9.21
N ALA A 61 -8.79 3.39 8.70
CA ALA A 61 -10.01 2.74 9.19
C ALA A 61 -9.98 1.21 8.96
N SER A 62 -9.51 0.78 7.80
CA SER A 62 -9.33 -0.65 7.47
C SER A 62 -8.32 -1.31 8.40
N ALA A 63 -7.20 -0.64 8.70
CA ALA A 63 -6.22 -1.13 9.66
C ALA A 63 -6.83 -1.36 11.05
N ALA A 64 -7.57 -0.37 11.58
CA ALA A 64 -8.25 -0.49 12.86
C ALA A 64 -9.27 -1.64 12.88
N THR A 65 -10.02 -1.84 11.79
CA THR A 65 -11.00 -2.93 11.65
C THR A 65 -10.32 -4.31 11.67
N MET A 66 -9.10 -4.41 11.13
CA MET A 66 -8.28 -5.63 11.14
C MET A 66 -7.41 -5.79 12.39
N TYR A 67 -7.70 -5.04 13.45
CA TYR A 67 -6.91 -5.01 14.70
C TYR A 67 -5.43 -4.64 14.50
N LEU A 68 -5.14 -3.90 13.45
CA LEU A 68 -3.84 -3.28 13.24
C LEU A 68 -3.85 -1.86 13.83
N LYS A 69 -2.68 -1.36 14.19
CA LYS A 69 -2.53 -0.02 14.75
C LYS A 69 -2.25 0.98 13.61
N PRO A 70 -3.17 1.91 13.28
CA PRO A 70 -2.92 2.92 12.25
C PRO A 70 -1.96 3.99 12.82
N VAL A 71 -0.67 3.78 12.64
CA VAL A 71 0.39 4.62 13.24
C VAL A 71 0.72 5.87 12.43
N ALA A 72 0.33 5.94 11.15
CA ALA A 72 0.54 7.11 10.31
C ALA A 72 -0.77 7.92 10.18
N PRO A 73 -0.84 9.15 10.68
CA PRO A 73 -2.00 10.03 10.45
C PRO A 73 -2.10 10.42 8.97
N VAL A 74 -3.28 10.88 8.56
CA VAL A 74 -3.57 11.25 7.15
C VAL A 74 -2.58 12.29 6.63
N GLU A 75 -2.25 13.27 7.44
CA GLU A 75 -1.30 14.34 7.10
C GLU A 75 0.09 13.78 6.76
N ARG A 76 0.53 12.76 7.52
CA ARG A 76 1.82 12.11 7.26
C ARG A 76 1.82 11.35 5.95
N TRP A 77 0.73 10.66 5.62
CA TRP A 77 0.57 10.02 4.32
C TRP A 77 0.61 11.02 3.17
N LEU A 78 -0.07 12.16 3.31
CA LEU A 78 -0.09 13.22 2.30
C LEU A 78 1.29 13.81 2.06
N GLU A 79 2.04 14.13 3.13
CA GLU A 79 3.43 14.61 3.04
C GLU A 79 4.33 13.62 2.29
N LEU A 80 4.30 12.36 2.69
CA LEU A 80 5.11 11.31 2.07
C LEU A 80 4.72 11.09 0.60
N CYS A 81 3.43 11.12 0.28
CA CYS A 81 2.98 10.98 -1.09
C CYS A 81 3.47 12.16 -1.95
N ALA A 82 3.35 13.39 -1.46
CA ALA A 82 3.85 14.57 -2.16
C ALA A 82 5.38 14.51 -2.37
N ASP A 83 6.13 13.97 -1.42
CA ASP A 83 7.58 13.74 -1.58
C ASP A 83 7.88 12.59 -2.56
N GLY A 84 7.14 11.50 -2.46
CA GLY A 84 7.29 10.33 -3.33
C GLY A 84 7.04 10.63 -4.81
N ILE A 85 6.02 11.42 -5.13
CA ILE A 85 5.67 11.81 -6.51
C ILE A 85 6.84 12.54 -7.20
N LYS A 86 7.60 13.34 -6.47
CA LYS A 86 8.77 14.09 -7.01
C LYS A 86 9.91 13.19 -7.50
N ARG A 87 9.88 11.89 -7.21
CA ARG A 87 10.89 10.90 -7.62
C ARG A 87 10.62 10.33 -9.01
N PHE A 88 9.52 10.73 -9.63
CA PHE A 88 9.12 10.34 -10.98
C PHE A 88 9.15 11.53 -11.92
N ASP A 89 9.21 11.25 -13.21
CA ASP A 89 9.07 12.28 -14.22
C ASP A 89 7.70 12.96 -14.11
N LYS A 90 7.68 14.25 -14.44
CA LYS A 90 6.45 15.03 -14.40
C LYS A 90 5.37 14.35 -15.25
N ASP A 91 4.16 14.35 -14.74
CA ASP A 91 2.97 13.80 -15.40
C ASP A 91 2.96 12.26 -15.58
N THR A 92 3.95 11.53 -15.03
CA THR A 92 3.92 10.07 -15.01
C THR A 92 2.66 9.60 -14.26
N PRO A 93 1.81 8.76 -14.88
CA PRO A 93 0.67 8.17 -14.18
C PRO A 93 1.14 7.18 -13.12
N LEU A 94 0.76 7.42 -11.87
CA LEU A 94 1.19 6.62 -10.74
C LEU A 94 0.02 5.90 -10.07
N TYR A 95 0.30 4.70 -9.56
CA TYR A 95 -0.49 4.05 -8.55
C TYR A 95 0.16 4.31 -7.18
N ILE A 96 -0.66 4.69 -6.21
CA ILE A 96 -0.25 5.03 -4.85
C ILE A 96 -0.87 3.99 -3.93
N ARG A 97 -0.04 3.24 -3.20
CA ARG A 97 -0.49 2.14 -2.35
C ARG A 97 0.05 2.27 -0.92
N PRO A 98 -0.70 2.89 0.00
CA PRO A 98 -0.46 2.77 1.43
C PRO A 98 -0.82 1.36 1.89
N MET A 99 -0.06 0.80 2.82
CA MET A 99 -0.25 -0.55 3.30
C MET A 99 0.14 -0.67 4.78
N TYR A 100 -0.65 -1.45 5.53
CA TYR A 100 -0.36 -1.90 6.89
C TYR A 100 -0.35 -3.42 6.97
N TRP A 101 0.45 -3.97 7.86
CA TRP A 101 0.44 -5.40 8.17
C TRP A 101 0.92 -5.66 9.60
N ALA A 102 0.52 -6.82 10.17
CA ALA A 102 1.08 -7.31 11.42
C ALA A 102 2.33 -8.15 11.14
N GLU A 103 3.42 -7.86 11.85
CA GLU A 103 4.62 -8.70 11.83
C GLU A 103 4.45 -9.93 12.71
N GLY A 104 3.84 -9.79 13.87
CA GLY A 104 3.65 -10.84 14.86
C GLY A 104 2.19 -11.09 15.23
N SER A 105 2.00 -12.16 16.00
CA SER A 105 0.73 -12.59 16.56
C SER A 105 0.61 -12.28 18.04
N GLY A 106 -0.62 -12.08 18.52
CA GLY A 106 -0.95 -12.07 19.93
C GLY A 106 -0.77 -13.44 20.60
N LYS A 107 -1.10 -13.51 21.88
CA LYS A 107 -0.89 -14.71 22.73
C LYS A 107 -1.53 -15.99 22.19
N LEU A 108 -2.61 -15.90 21.43
CA LEU A 108 -3.33 -17.05 20.87
C LEU A 108 -2.91 -17.40 19.44
N LEU A 109 -1.89 -16.77 18.91
CA LEU A 109 -1.28 -16.99 17.59
C LEU A 109 -2.18 -16.73 16.37
N VAL A 110 -3.50 -16.58 16.55
CA VAL A 110 -4.46 -16.38 15.45
C VAL A 110 -4.73 -14.90 15.19
N ALA A 111 -4.93 -14.11 16.25
CA ALA A 111 -5.12 -12.67 16.10
C ALA A 111 -3.78 -11.95 15.91
N PRO A 112 -3.73 -10.91 15.08
CA PRO A 112 -2.52 -10.09 14.97
C PRO A 112 -2.21 -9.40 16.31
N ASP A 113 -0.94 -9.12 16.55
CA ASP A 113 -0.54 -8.23 17.63
C ASP A 113 -0.47 -6.80 17.07
N PRO A 114 -1.36 -5.89 17.50
CA PRO A 114 -1.39 -4.51 17.00
C PRO A 114 -0.09 -3.73 17.26
N GLU A 115 0.67 -4.09 18.30
CA GLU A 115 1.94 -3.43 18.60
C GLU A 115 3.06 -3.82 17.62
N THR A 116 2.85 -4.88 16.84
CA THR A 116 3.75 -5.30 15.76
C THR A 116 3.35 -4.76 14.39
N THR A 117 2.41 -3.81 14.34
CA THR A 117 1.98 -3.21 13.07
C THR A 117 3.12 -2.48 12.41
N ARG A 118 3.38 -2.85 11.15
CA ARG A 118 4.28 -2.16 10.23
C ARG A 118 3.48 -1.56 9.07
N TRP A 119 4.12 -0.66 8.34
CA TRP A 119 3.50 0.04 7.23
C TRP A 119 4.51 0.47 6.17
N CYS A 120 4.04 0.69 4.97
CA CYS A 120 4.80 1.29 3.89
C CYS A 120 3.91 2.12 2.98
N LEU A 121 4.54 2.97 2.17
CA LEU A 121 3.91 3.66 1.05
C LEU A 121 4.67 3.32 -0.22
N THR A 122 4.01 2.68 -1.18
CA THR A 122 4.62 2.36 -2.46
C THR A 122 3.97 3.18 -3.57
N LEU A 123 4.79 3.85 -4.37
CA LEU A 123 4.39 4.53 -5.59
C LEU A 123 5.04 3.82 -6.77
N TYR A 124 4.28 3.58 -7.83
CA TYR A 124 4.84 2.98 -9.04
C TYR A 124 4.10 3.46 -10.29
N GLU A 125 4.85 3.50 -11.38
CA GLU A 125 4.29 3.83 -12.69
C GLU A 125 3.24 2.80 -13.09
N ALA A 126 2.04 3.31 -13.38
CA ALA A 126 0.92 2.49 -13.81
C ALA A 126 0.07 3.29 -14.81
N PRO A 127 0.22 3.04 -16.10
CA PRO A 127 -0.59 3.70 -17.12
C PRO A 127 -2.09 3.58 -16.84
N MET A 128 -2.85 4.59 -17.22
CA MET A 128 -4.31 4.53 -17.13
C MET A 128 -4.83 3.45 -18.07
N ARG A 129 -5.84 2.73 -17.64
CA ARG A 129 -6.47 1.72 -18.48
C ARG A 129 -7.13 2.39 -19.68
N PRO A 130 -7.08 1.76 -20.86
CA PRO A 130 -7.75 2.28 -22.03
C PRO A 130 -9.28 2.28 -21.84
N PRO A 131 -10.00 3.18 -22.53
CA PRO A 131 -11.44 3.38 -22.33
C PRO A 131 -12.33 2.21 -22.80
N GLU A 132 -11.77 1.26 -23.54
CA GLU A 132 -12.52 0.08 -24.06
C GLU A 132 -13.01 -0.84 -22.94
N GLY A 133 -12.54 -0.65 -21.74
CA GLY A 133 -12.95 -1.44 -20.57
C GLY A 133 -12.35 -2.85 -20.55
N SER A 134 -12.97 -3.74 -19.79
CA SER A 134 -12.52 -5.11 -19.59
C SER A 134 -13.72 -6.08 -19.59
N ALA A 135 -13.51 -7.26 -20.12
CA ALA A 135 -14.50 -8.33 -20.00
C ALA A 135 -14.53 -8.83 -18.54
N VAL A 136 -15.73 -9.01 -18.02
CA VAL A 136 -15.96 -9.59 -16.70
C VAL A 136 -16.87 -10.81 -16.81
N THR A 137 -16.68 -11.75 -15.87
CA THR A 137 -17.59 -12.90 -15.73
C THR A 137 -18.10 -12.97 -14.29
N LEU A 138 -19.32 -13.45 -14.15
CA LEU A 138 -19.90 -13.71 -12.84
C LEU A 138 -19.50 -15.11 -12.38
N SER A 139 -18.83 -15.19 -11.21
CA SER A 139 -18.52 -16.49 -10.62
C SER A 139 -19.79 -17.16 -10.07
N PRO A 140 -20.06 -18.44 -10.38
CA PRO A 140 -21.13 -19.19 -9.74
C PRO A 140 -20.79 -19.62 -8.31
N PHE A 141 -19.54 -19.47 -7.89
CA PHE A 141 -19.07 -19.82 -6.55
C PHE A 141 -19.10 -18.59 -5.64
N ARG A 142 -19.53 -18.80 -4.41
CA ARG A 142 -19.51 -17.81 -3.32
C ARG A 142 -18.45 -18.16 -2.31
#